data_3bbabbb0bc2ede2d5b999baa54f2154b
#
_entry.id   3bbabbb0bc2ede2d5b999baa54f2154b
#
_cell.length_a   1.000
_cell.length_b   1.000
_cell.length_c   1.000
_cell.angle_alpha   90.00
_cell.angle_beta   90.00
_cell.angle_gamma   90.00
#
_symmetry.space_group_name_H-M   'P 1'
#
loop_
_entity.id
_entity.type
_entity.pdbx_description
1 polymer ?
#
loop_
_entity_poly.entity_id
_entity_poly.type
_entity_poly.pdbx_seq_one_letter_code
_entity_poly.pdbx_strand_id
1 'polypeptide(L)'
;SNALSGKTALICGASRGIGAATARIMAAAGANVIVSARNQDQLNHLVEELKTLGNGSHQSLVMDLEDTDGISSKINQLLEQNPIHILINNAAGPPGGPLLDSTVEELTQPFGRHLHAAHTLVQLLAPSMESEGYGRIIQIVSTSVREPIPNLGVSNTLRGAMASWAKSLSRELAPCITINNVLPGFTDTERLGSLAQSIHERTGKSLDSIHDGWMSQVPIERLIDPLETASVIAFLSSPAAGAIRGVSIPVDGGRLRSI
;
A
#
# COMPACT_ATOMS: atom_id res chain seq x y z
N SER A 1 -20.16 -8.22 6.48
CA SER A 1 -20.49 -7.79 5.11
C SER A 1 -19.64 -8.60 4.14
N ASN A 2 -20.25 -9.38 3.24
CA ASN A 2 -19.56 -10.19 2.22
C ASN A 2 -19.29 -9.37 0.94
N ALA A 3 -18.92 -8.10 1.08
CA ALA A 3 -18.75 -7.17 -0.04
C ALA A 3 -17.66 -7.57 -1.05
N LEU A 4 -16.73 -8.44 -0.64
CA LEU A 4 -15.64 -8.96 -1.46
C LEU A 4 -15.74 -10.47 -1.72
N SER A 5 -16.89 -11.07 -1.46
CA SER A 5 -17.10 -12.51 -1.69
C SER A 5 -16.84 -12.88 -3.15
N GLY A 6 -16.09 -13.96 -3.38
CA GLY A 6 -15.70 -14.43 -4.70
C GLY A 6 -14.58 -13.60 -5.37
N LYS A 7 -14.02 -12.59 -4.68
CA LYS A 7 -12.88 -11.82 -5.19
C LYS A 7 -11.58 -12.29 -4.57
N THR A 8 -10.52 -12.36 -5.37
CA THR A 8 -9.16 -12.69 -4.91
C THR A 8 -8.33 -11.42 -4.88
N ALA A 9 -7.71 -11.13 -3.73
CA ALA A 9 -6.86 -9.96 -3.51
C ALA A 9 -5.41 -10.38 -3.30
N LEU A 10 -4.49 -9.80 -4.07
CA LEU A 10 -3.05 -9.85 -3.84
C LEU A 10 -2.64 -8.59 -3.05
N ILE A 11 -2.07 -8.79 -1.86
CA ILE A 11 -1.65 -7.70 -0.97
C ILE A 11 -0.14 -7.77 -0.79
N CYS A 12 0.57 -6.80 -1.37
CA CYS A 12 2.01 -6.63 -1.18
C CYS A 12 2.33 -6.00 0.17
N GLY A 13 3.52 -6.28 0.72
CA GLY A 13 3.95 -5.74 2.01
C GLY A 13 3.01 -6.09 3.17
N ALA A 14 2.41 -7.29 3.12
CA ALA A 14 1.34 -7.70 4.02
C ALA A 14 1.81 -8.24 5.37
N SER A 15 3.12 -8.39 5.61
CA SER A 15 3.63 -9.00 6.85
C SER A 15 3.31 -8.21 8.12
N ARG A 16 3.02 -6.91 8.01
CA ARG A 16 2.74 -6.02 9.16
C ARG A 16 2.04 -4.71 8.74
N GLY A 17 1.70 -3.86 9.73
CA GLY A 17 1.17 -2.52 9.53
C GLY A 17 -0.09 -2.49 8.65
N ILE A 18 -0.17 -1.50 7.75
CA ILE A 18 -1.35 -1.27 6.90
C ILE A 18 -1.63 -2.48 5.99
N GLY A 19 -0.59 -3.16 5.47
CA GLY A 19 -0.77 -4.34 4.62
C GLY A 19 -1.45 -5.50 5.36
N ALA A 20 -1.00 -5.81 6.57
CA ALA A 20 -1.61 -6.85 7.42
C ALA A 20 -3.03 -6.46 7.85
N ALA A 21 -3.26 -5.19 8.25
CA ALA A 21 -4.59 -4.69 8.56
C ALA A 21 -5.55 -4.81 7.36
N THR A 22 -5.06 -4.50 6.15
CA THR A 22 -5.83 -4.65 4.91
C THR A 22 -6.21 -6.11 4.66
N ALA A 23 -5.27 -7.04 4.86
CA ALA A 23 -5.54 -8.48 4.71
C ALA A 23 -6.66 -8.94 5.66
N ARG A 24 -6.64 -8.51 6.92
CA ARG A 24 -7.69 -8.83 7.91
C ARG A 24 -9.06 -8.31 7.50
N ILE A 25 -9.16 -7.05 7.13
CA ILE A 25 -10.43 -6.44 6.71
C ILE A 25 -10.98 -7.11 5.44
N MET A 26 -10.12 -7.41 4.46
CA MET A 26 -10.55 -8.06 3.23
C MET A 26 -11.00 -9.51 3.47
N ALA A 27 -10.29 -10.27 4.31
CA ALA A 27 -10.71 -11.62 4.69
C ALA A 27 -12.08 -11.58 5.41
N ALA A 28 -12.26 -10.69 6.37
CA ALA A 28 -13.54 -10.49 7.06
C ALA A 28 -14.67 -10.02 6.11
N ALA A 29 -14.34 -9.37 5.00
CA ALA A 29 -15.27 -8.99 3.94
C ALA A 29 -15.54 -10.13 2.92
N GLY A 30 -14.98 -11.32 3.11
CA GLY A 30 -15.21 -12.52 2.31
C GLY A 30 -14.28 -12.71 1.11
N ALA A 31 -13.20 -11.93 1.00
CA ALA A 31 -12.21 -12.11 -0.07
C ALA A 31 -11.34 -13.35 0.13
N ASN A 32 -10.91 -13.96 -0.97
CA ASN A 32 -9.71 -14.79 -0.98
C ASN A 32 -8.49 -13.87 -0.90
N VAL A 33 -7.55 -14.11 0.00
CA VAL A 33 -6.44 -13.20 0.24
C VAL A 33 -5.10 -13.90 0.01
N ILE A 34 -4.28 -13.32 -0.87
CA ILE A 34 -2.88 -13.70 -1.09
C ILE A 34 -2.03 -12.64 -0.41
N VAL A 35 -1.40 -12.99 0.71
CA VAL A 35 -0.51 -12.09 1.44
C VAL A 35 0.92 -12.26 0.94
N SER A 36 1.55 -11.14 0.55
CA SER A 36 2.90 -11.18 -0.01
C SER A 36 3.88 -10.30 0.74
N ALA A 37 5.05 -10.85 1.06
CA ALA A 37 6.22 -10.19 1.63
C ALA A 37 7.44 -11.12 1.50
N ARG A 38 8.59 -10.71 2.07
CA ARG A 38 9.82 -11.52 2.05
C ARG A 38 9.91 -12.56 3.17
N ASN A 39 9.23 -12.34 4.30
CA ASN A 39 9.32 -13.21 5.47
C ASN A 39 8.18 -14.25 5.47
N GLN A 40 8.52 -15.51 5.18
CA GLN A 40 7.57 -16.62 5.10
C GLN A 40 6.85 -16.87 6.44
N ASP A 41 7.56 -16.82 7.55
CA ASP A 41 6.99 -17.16 8.87
C ASP A 41 5.91 -16.14 9.28
N GLN A 42 6.18 -14.84 9.07
CA GLN A 42 5.19 -13.78 9.31
C GLN A 42 3.96 -13.93 8.42
N LEU A 43 4.16 -14.30 7.14
CA LEU A 43 3.05 -14.54 6.21
C LEU A 43 2.23 -15.76 6.62
N ASN A 44 2.86 -16.85 7.01
CA ASN A 44 2.16 -18.07 7.46
C ASN A 44 1.33 -17.79 8.73
N HIS A 45 1.90 -17.07 9.69
CA HIS A 45 1.16 -16.66 10.89
C HIS A 45 -0.08 -15.83 10.53
N LEU A 46 0.07 -14.86 9.64
CA LEU A 46 -1.05 -14.05 9.18
C LEU A 46 -2.11 -14.90 8.46
N VAL A 47 -1.71 -15.82 7.58
CA VAL A 47 -2.65 -16.73 6.89
C VAL A 47 -3.48 -17.54 7.87
N GLU A 48 -2.87 -18.09 8.93
CA GLU A 48 -3.60 -18.83 9.97
C GLU A 48 -4.62 -17.92 10.70
N GLU A 49 -4.25 -16.69 10.98
CA GLU A 49 -5.16 -15.70 11.55
C GLU A 49 -6.33 -15.41 10.60
N LEU A 50 -6.06 -15.17 9.30
CA LEU A 50 -7.11 -14.86 8.31
C LEU A 50 -8.17 -15.95 8.19
N LYS A 51 -7.81 -17.22 8.36
CA LYS A 51 -8.76 -18.36 8.35
C LYS A 51 -9.85 -18.27 9.43
N THR A 52 -9.59 -17.50 10.48
CA THR A 52 -10.55 -17.29 11.57
C THR A 52 -11.51 -16.12 11.32
N LEU A 53 -11.21 -15.25 10.34
CA LEU A 53 -11.94 -14.00 10.10
C LEU A 53 -13.00 -14.10 8.99
N GLY A 54 -12.90 -15.09 8.12
CA GLY A 54 -13.82 -15.26 7.01
C GLY A 54 -13.70 -16.64 6.35
N ASN A 55 -14.60 -16.93 5.41
CA ASN A 55 -14.66 -18.25 4.72
C ASN A 55 -13.87 -18.26 3.41
N GLY A 56 -13.07 -17.23 3.13
CA GLY A 56 -12.22 -17.17 1.93
C GLY A 56 -11.05 -18.14 1.99
N SER A 57 -10.47 -18.46 0.84
CA SER A 57 -9.20 -19.15 0.75
C SER A 57 -8.05 -18.15 0.93
N HIS A 58 -7.11 -18.46 1.83
CA HIS A 58 -5.98 -17.56 2.09
C HIS A 58 -4.66 -18.30 1.91
N GLN A 59 -3.69 -17.63 1.28
CA GLN A 59 -2.36 -18.20 1.05
C GLN A 59 -1.25 -17.16 1.16
N SER A 60 -0.05 -17.62 1.43
CA SER A 60 1.17 -16.80 1.45
C SER A 60 1.91 -16.88 0.13
N LEU A 61 2.55 -15.77 -0.26
CA LEU A 61 3.43 -15.67 -1.41
C LEU A 61 4.72 -14.95 -1.01
N VAL A 62 5.82 -15.69 -0.90
CA VAL A 62 7.12 -15.04 -0.70
C VAL A 62 7.56 -14.38 -1.99
N MET A 63 7.67 -13.06 -1.96
CA MET A 63 8.05 -12.27 -3.14
C MET A 63 8.88 -11.05 -2.71
N ASP A 64 9.99 -10.82 -3.39
CA ASP A 64 10.76 -9.60 -3.27
C ASP A 64 10.35 -8.63 -4.39
N LEU A 65 9.92 -7.44 -4.01
CA LEU A 65 9.50 -6.42 -4.98
C LEU A 65 10.69 -5.77 -5.72
N GLU A 66 11.93 -6.06 -5.34
CA GLU A 66 13.12 -5.63 -6.08
C GLU A 66 13.49 -6.60 -7.23
N ASP A 67 12.95 -7.83 -7.20
CA ASP A 67 13.19 -8.86 -8.21
C ASP A 67 12.01 -8.91 -9.22
N THR A 68 12.07 -8.09 -10.25
CA THR A 68 11.01 -7.99 -11.27
C THR A 68 10.82 -9.29 -12.08
N ASP A 69 11.89 -10.06 -12.31
CA ASP A 69 11.80 -11.35 -12.99
C ASP A 69 11.14 -12.40 -12.11
N GLY A 70 11.49 -12.44 -10.83
CA GLY A 70 10.85 -13.27 -9.83
C GLY A 70 9.38 -12.93 -9.62
N ILE A 71 9.00 -11.64 -9.67
CA ILE A 71 7.59 -11.20 -9.67
C ILE A 71 6.86 -11.85 -10.84
N SER A 72 7.37 -11.73 -12.06
CA SER A 72 6.73 -12.23 -13.27
C SER A 72 6.48 -13.73 -13.22
N SER A 73 7.49 -14.50 -12.81
CA SER A 73 7.38 -15.96 -12.66
C SER A 73 6.28 -16.35 -11.66
N LYS A 74 6.27 -15.74 -10.47
CA LYS A 74 5.32 -16.08 -9.39
C LYS A 74 3.89 -15.66 -9.72
N ILE A 75 3.70 -14.51 -10.33
CA ILE A 75 2.37 -14.02 -10.71
C ILE A 75 1.78 -14.88 -11.83
N ASN A 76 2.56 -15.25 -12.84
CA ASN A 76 2.09 -16.14 -13.88
C ASN A 76 1.62 -17.50 -13.31
N GLN A 77 2.39 -18.08 -12.39
CA GLN A 77 2.00 -19.32 -11.71
C GLN A 77 0.71 -19.17 -10.88
N LEU A 78 0.48 -18.02 -10.25
CA LEU A 78 -0.77 -17.77 -9.53
C LEU A 78 -1.97 -17.65 -10.49
N LEU A 79 -1.80 -16.97 -11.62
CA LEU A 79 -2.84 -16.78 -12.62
C LEU A 79 -3.28 -18.08 -13.32
N GLU A 80 -2.40 -19.10 -13.37
CA GLU A 80 -2.77 -20.44 -13.81
C GLU A 80 -3.78 -21.14 -12.89
N GLN A 81 -3.81 -20.75 -11.61
CA GLN A 81 -4.67 -21.36 -10.60
C GLN A 81 -5.99 -20.61 -10.42
N ASN A 82 -5.93 -19.28 -10.31
CA ASN A 82 -7.10 -18.46 -10.04
C ASN A 82 -6.90 -17.02 -10.55
N PRO A 83 -7.98 -16.35 -11.01
CA PRO A 83 -7.90 -14.93 -11.36
C PRO A 83 -7.63 -14.07 -10.11
N ILE A 84 -6.91 -12.98 -10.31
CA ILE A 84 -6.67 -11.96 -9.27
C ILE A 84 -7.45 -10.70 -9.64
N HIS A 85 -8.36 -10.30 -8.76
CA HIS A 85 -9.31 -9.22 -8.98
C HIS A 85 -8.88 -7.89 -8.35
N ILE A 86 -8.07 -7.98 -7.28
CA ILE A 86 -7.68 -6.83 -6.46
C ILE A 86 -6.17 -6.88 -6.26
N LEU A 87 -5.49 -5.74 -6.51
CA LEU A 87 -4.06 -5.56 -6.25
C LEU A 87 -3.87 -4.41 -5.26
N ILE A 88 -3.22 -4.70 -4.14
CA ILE A 88 -2.79 -3.68 -3.17
C ILE A 88 -1.28 -3.56 -3.25
N ASN A 89 -0.80 -2.48 -3.86
CA ASN A 89 0.62 -2.14 -3.91
C ASN A 89 1.02 -1.41 -2.63
N ASN A 90 1.83 -2.05 -1.83
CA ASN A 90 2.37 -1.54 -0.59
C ASN A 90 3.81 -2.02 -0.41
N ALA A 91 4.72 -1.10 -0.19
CA ALA A 91 6.13 -1.39 0.05
C ALA A 91 6.71 -0.45 1.11
N ALA A 92 7.71 -0.92 1.84
CA ALA A 92 8.42 -0.12 2.83
C ALA A 92 9.12 1.07 2.16
N GLY A 93 8.88 2.27 2.67
CA GLY A 93 9.48 3.50 2.15
C GLY A 93 10.99 3.56 2.33
N PRO A 94 11.68 4.42 1.54
CA PRO A 94 13.10 4.65 1.68
C PRO A 94 13.45 5.32 3.02
N PRO A 95 14.74 5.34 3.41
CA PRO A 95 15.23 6.09 4.57
C PRO A 95 14.85 7.58 4.48
N GLY A 96 14.73 8.23 5.64
CA GLY A 96 14.53 9.67 5.73
C GLY A 96 15.85 10.43 5.58
N GLY A 97 15.76 11.68 5.13
CA GLY A 97 16.88 12.61 4.99
C GLY A 97 16.49 13.84 4.15
N PRO A 98 17.29 14.93 4.21
CA PRO A 98 17.16 16.04 3.29
C PRO A 98 17.43 15.60 1.86
N LEU A 99 16.67 16.12 0.89
CA LEU A 99 16.83 15.71 -0.51
C LEU A 99 18.18 16.14 -1.11
N LEU A 100 18.69 17.30 -0.69
CA LEU A 100 19.97 17.82 -1.19
C LEU A 100 21.18 16.96 -0.78
N ASP A 101 21.06 16.19 0.30
CA ASP A 101 22.11 15.31 0.80
C ASP A 101 22.04 13.92 0.14
N SER A 102 20.99 13.63 -0.61
CA SER A 102 20.78 12.32 -1.25
C SER A 102 21.58 12.21 -2.55
N THR A 103 22.23 11.08 -2.73
CA THR A 103 22.87 10.75 -4.01
C THR A 103 21.83 10.40 -5.08
N VAL A 104 22.25 10.43 -6.37
CA VAL A 104 21.38 10.00 -7.47
C VAL A 104 20.97 8.53 -7.33
N GLU A 105 21.85 7.68 -6.81
CA GLU A 105 21.58 6.27 -6.57
C GLU A 105 20.51 6.07 -5.48
N GLU A 106 20.63 6.76 -4.34
CA GLU A 106 19.63 6.74 -3.28
C GLU A 106 18.27 7.29 -3.74
N LEU A 107 18.26 8.22 -4.68
CA LEU A 107 17.04 8.72 -5.31
C LEU A 107 16.42 7.68 -6.25
N THR A 108 17.25 6.92 -6.98
CA THR A 108 16.82 6.01 -8.05
C THR A 108 16.44 4.62 -7.52
N GLN A 109 17.22 4.06 -6.60
CA GLN A 109 17.06 2.70 -6.10
C GLN A 109 15.61 2.38 -5.60
N PRO A 110 14.93 3.25 -4.83
CA PRO A 110 13.60 2.96 -4.35
C PRO A 110 12.54 2.81 -5.44
N PHE A 111 12.79 3.33 -6.66
CA PHE A 111 11.87 3.17 -7.80
C PHE A 111 11.69 1.69 -8.18
N GLY A 112 12.73 0.87 -8.05
CA GLY A 112 12.66 -0.58 -8.32
C GLY A 112 11.54 -1.24 -7.52
N ARG A 113 11.63 -1.17 -6.20
CA ARG A 113 10.71 -1.79 -5.24
C ARG A 113 9.29 -1.21 -5.29
N HIS A 114 9.15 0.06 -5.64
CA HIS A 114 7.87 0.75 -5.62
C HIS A 114 7.23 0.85 -7.01
N LEU A 115 7.83 1.64 -7.90
CA LEU A 115 7.23 1.96 -9.19
C LEU A 115 7.38 0.83 -10.21
N HIS A 116 8.59 0.28 -10.36
CA HIS A 116 8.81 -0.80 -11.34
C HIS A 116 8.04 -2.05 -10.94
N ALA A 117 8.09 -2.46 -9.68
CA ALA A 117 7.31 -3.59 -9.18
C ALA A 117 5.80 -3.39 -9.40
N ALA A 118 5.27 -2.21 -9.03
CA ALA A 118 3.85 -1.90 -9.24
C ALA A 118 3.47 -1.92 -10.71
N HIS A 119 4.32 -1.41 -11.59
CA HIS A 119 4.08 -1.41 -13.03
C HIS A 119 4.08 -2.84 -13.60
N THR A 120 5.07 -3.66 -13.23
CA THR A 120 5.13 -5.08 -13.62
C THR A 120 3.88 -5.84 -13.15
N LEU A 121 3.48 -5.66 -11.89
CA LEU A 121 2.28 -6.30 -11.35
C LEU A 121 1.01 -5.89 -12.13
N VAL A 122 0.86 -4.60 -12.45
CA VAL A 122 -0.31 -4.13 -13.21
C VAL A 122 -0.30 -4.69 -14.64
N GLN A 123 0.84 -4.72 -15.32
CA GLN A 123 0.94 -5.31 -16.66
C GLN A 123 0.54 -6.80 -16.68
N LEU A 124 0.91 -7.56 -15.66
CA LEU A 124 0.59 -8.98 -15.55
C LEU A 124 -0.88 -9.23 -15.17
N LEU A 125 -1.44 -8.40 -14.29
CA LEU A 125 -2.78 -8.63 -13.73
C LEU A 125 -3.91 -7.97 -14.52
N ALA A 126 -3.68 -6.85 -15.19
CA ALA A 126 -4.73 -6.11 -15.89
C ALA A 126 -5.46 -6.94 -16.95
N PRO A 127 -4.79 -7.80 -17.77
CA PRO A 127 -5.50 -8.65 -18.73
C PRO A 127 -6.47 -9.64 -18.08
N SER A 128 -6.08 -10.24 -16.94
CA SER A 128 -6.94 -11.14 -16.16
C SER A 128 -8.12 -10.37 -15.53
N MET A 129 -7.87 -9.19 -14.96
CA MET A 129 -8.92 -8.33 -14.40
C MET A 129 -9.94 -7.90 -15.48
N GLU A 130 -9.46 -7.60 -16.68
CA GLU A 130 -10.33 -7.25 -17.83
C GLU A 130 -11.20 -8.43 -18.27
N SER A 131 -10.62 -9.62 -18.40
CA SER A 131 -11.34 -10.86 -18.72
C SER A 131 -12.43 -11.19 -17.69
N GLU A 132 -12.16 -10.95 -16.40
CA GLU A 132 -13.12 -11.14 -15.30
C GLU A 132 -14.15 -10.00 -15.17
N GLY A 133 -14.04 -8.95 -16.00
CA GLY A 133 -14.90 -7.77 -15.93
C GLY A 133 -14.80 -7.00 -14.61
N TYR A 134 -13.73 -7.20 -13.85
CA TYR A 134 -13.53 -6.58 -12.52
C TYR A 134 -12.07 -6.44 -12.15
N GLY A 135 -11.63 -5.21 -11.90
CA GLY A 135 -10.30 -4.93 -11.38
C GLY A 135 -10.28 -3.75 -10.40
N ARG A 136 -9.53 -3.91 -9.32
CA ARG A 136 -9.30 -2.85 -8.34
C ARG A 136 -7.82 -2.80 -7.99
N ILE A 137 -7.19 -1.66 -8.26
CA ILE A 137 -5.77 -1.44 -8.01
C ILE A 137 -5.64 -0.28 -7.01
N ILE A 138 -5.04 -0.54 -5.87
CA ILE A 138 -4.85 0.46 -4.82
C ILE A 138 -3.37 0.64 -4.55
N GLN A 139 -2.90 1.88 -4.63
CA GLN A 139 -1.55 2.28 -4.25
C GLN A 139 -1.57 2.86 -2.84
N ILE A 140 -0.83 2.28 -1.92
CA ILE A 140 -0.59 2.89 -0.61
C ILE A 140 0.63 3.79 -0.76
N VAL A 141 0.38 5.10 -0.82
CA VAL A 141 1.43 6.10 -1.02
C VAL A 141 1.66 6.94 0.25
N SER A 142 1.34 8.20 0.27
CA SER A 142 1.56 9.10 1.42
C SER A 142 0.85 10.44 1.21
N THR A 143 0.54 11.13 2.29
CA THR A 143 0.13 12.55 2.25
C THR A 143 1.16 13.45 1.59
N SER A 144 2.43 13.00 1.50
CA SER A 144 3.51 13.74 0.82
C SER A 144 3.29 13.92 -0.69
N VAL A 145 2.34 13.21 -1.28
CA VAL A 145 1.89 13.45 -2.66
C VAL A 145 1.31 14.86 -2.83
N ARG A 146 0.67 15.40 -1.80
CA ARG A 146 0.07 16.74 -1.81
C ARG A 146 0.93 17.80 -1.11
N GLU A 147 1.50 17.43 0.05
CA GLU A 147 2.31 18.34 0.87
C GLU A 147 3.61 17.63 1.27
N PRO A 148 4.79 18.06 0.77
CA PRO A 148 6.06 17.43 1.10
C PRO A 148 6.29 17.38 2.61
N ILE A 149 6.73 16.22 3.10
CA ILE A 149 7.07 16.05 4.51
C ILE A 149 8.55 16.39 4.67
N PRO A 150 8.91 17.30 5.61
CA PRO A 150 10.31 17.64 5.85
C PRO A 150 11.18 16.43 6.14
N ASN A 151 12.40 16.40 5.60
CA ASN A 151 13.37 15.32 5.77
C ASN A 151 12.90 13.93 5.25
N LEU A 152 11.99 13.91 4.28
CA LEU A 152 11.59 12.71 3.54
C LEU A 152 11.73 12.92 2.03
N GLY A 153 12.79 13.62 1.56
CA GLY A 153 12.92 14.11 0.19
C GLY A 153 12.80 13.02 -0.87
N VAL A 154 13.54 11.92 -0.74
CA VAL A 154 13.47 10.76 -1.66
C VAL A 154 12.06 10.15 -1.66
N SER A 155 11.47 9.95 -0.48
CA SER A 155 10.11 9.41 -0.35
C SER A 155 9.08 10.35 -0.97
N ASN A 156 9.16 11.66 -0.75
CA ASN A 156 8.25 12.65 -1.35
C ASN A 156 8.27 12.56 -2.88
N THR A 157 9.47 12.52 -3.47
CA THR A 157 9.68 12.42 -4.92
C THR A 157 9.10 11.13 -5.48
N LEU A 158 9.44 9.99 -4.87
CA LEU A 158 8.94 8.69 -5.28
C LEU A 158 7.42 8.60 -5.20
N ARG A 159 6.82 9.04 -4.09
CA ARG A 159 5.36 8.97 -3.88
C ARG A 159 4.61 9.88 -4.85
N GLY A 160 5.18 11.04 -5.19
CA GLY A 160 4.66 11.91 -6.24
C GLY A 160 4.68 11.24 -7.60
N ALA A 161 5.79 10.58 -7.96
CA ALA A 161 5.90 9.80 -9.20
C ALA A 161 4.86 8.66 -9.27
N MET A 162 4.67 7.91 -8.18
CA MET A 162 3.67 6.84 -8.10
C MET A 162 2.25 7.37 -8.30
N ALA A 163 1.92 8.52 -7.70
CA ALA A 163 0.58 9.10 -7.84
C ALA A 163 0.32 9.58 -9.28
N SER A 164 1.31 10.19 -9.93
CA SER A 164 1.24 10.60 -11.34
C SER A 164 1.10 9.40 -12.27
N TRP A 165 1.89 8.34 -12.06
CA TRP A 165 1.80 7.09 -12.79
C TRP A 165 0.41 6.45 -12.67
N ALA A 166 -0.14 6.35 -11.45
CA ALA A 166 -1.47 5.81 -11.23
C ALA A 166 -2.56 6.66 -11.94
N LYS A 167 -2.39 7.98 -11.96
CA LYS A 167 -3.29 8.88 -12.69
C LYS A 167 -3.26 8.64 -14.20
N SER A 168 -2.09 8.44 -14.77
CA SER A 168 -1.93 8.11 -16.19
C SER A 168 -2.62 6.78 -16.51
N LEU A 169 -2.34 5.72 -15.76
CA LEU A 169 -2.97 4.42 -15.94
C LEU A 169 -4.50 4.45 -15.77
N SER A 170 -5.01 5.35 -14.93
CA SER A 170 -6.46 5.49 -14.79
C SER A 170 -7.18 5.90 -16.08
N ARG A 171 -6.45 6.40 -17.07
CA ARG A 171 -6.97 6.78 -18.39
C ARG A 171 -6.83 5.69 -19.46
N GLU A 172 -5.95 4.71 -19.18
CA GLU A 172 -5.54 3.68 -20.14
C GLU A 172 -6.15 2.30 -19.85
N LEU A 173 -6.35 1.97 -18.56
CA LEU A 173 -6.92 0.70 -18.15
C LEU A 173 -8.35 0.49 -18.67
N ALA A 174 -8.76 -0.77 -18.84
CA ALA A 174 -10.11 -1.14 -19.25
C ALA A 174 -11.20 -0.51 -18.34
N PRO A 175 -12.41 -0.27 -18.85
CA PRO A 175 -13.49 0.39 -18.09
C PRO A 175 -13.86 -0.30 -16.78
N CYS A 176 -13.70 -1.62 -16.69
CA CYS A 176 -14.00 -2.42 -15.48
C CYS A 176 -12.91 -2.33 -14.39
N ILE A 177 -11.75 -1.73 -14.69
CA ILE A 177 -10.60 -1.64 -13.76
C ILE A 177 -10.48 -0.22 -13.22
N THR A 178 -10.48 -0.07 -11.90
CA THR A 178 -10.14 1.21 -11.25
C THR A 178 -8.76 1.16 -10.61
N ILE A 179 -8.05 2.29 -10.64
CA ILE A 179 -6.79 2.49 -9.93
C ILE A 179 -6.88 3.77 -9.11
N ASN A 180 -6.56 3.69 -7.81
CA ASN A 180 -6.63 4.81 -6.88
C ASN A 180 -5.44 4.80 -5.90
N ASN A 181 -5.11 5.97 -5.35
CA ASN A 181 -4.11 6.12 -4.31
C ASN A 181 -4.78 6.35 -2.96
N VAL A 182 -4.31 5.69 -1.92
CA VAL A 182 -4.61 6.01 -0.53
C VAL A 182 -3.39 6.71 0.06
N LEU A 183 -3.63 7.83 0.73
CA LEU A 183 -2.60 8.70 1.31
C LEU A 183 -2.65 8.60 2.84
N PRO A 184 -1.97 7.62 3.46
CA PRO A 184 -1.91 7.55 4.92
C PRO A 184 -1.20 8.77 5.50
N GLY A 185 -1.72 9.27 6.64
CA GLY A 185 -1.03 10.20 7.52
C GLY A 185 -0.09 9.48 8.48
N PHE A 186 0.12 10.06 9.67
CA PHE A 186 0.89 9.40 10.74
C PHE A 186 0.10 8.22 11.29
N THR A 187 0.43 7.04 10.79
CA THR A 187 -0.26 5.78 11.10
C THR A 187 0.54 4.99 12.13
N ASP A 188 -0.11 4.46 13.15
CA ASP A 188 0.50 3.68 14.24
C ASP A 188 1.01 2.33 13.70
N THR A 189 2.27 2.31 13.31
CA THR A 189 2.97 1.16 12.73
C THR A 189 4.41 1.13 13.18
N GLU A 190 5.02 -0.05 13.14
CA GLU A 190 6.47 -0.20 13.38
C GLU A 190 7.31 0.71 12.47
N ARG A 191 6.85 1.00 11.27
CA ARG A 191 7.52 1.92 10.33
C ARG A 191 7.57 3.34 10.89
N LEU A 192 6.49 3.82 11.49
CA LEU A 192 6.47 5.14 12.11
C LEU A 192 7.40 5.20 13.33
N GLY A 193 7.41 4.14 14.15
CA GLY A 193 8.36 4.02 15.26
C GLY A 193 9.81 4.03 14.79
N SER A 194 10.14 3.29 13.73
CA SER A 194 11.49 3.31 13.14
C SER A 194 11.87 4.68 12.58
N LEU A 195 10.92 5.44 12.04
CA LEU A 195 11.14 6.81 11.59
C LEU A 195 11.43 7.74 12.78
N ALA A 196 10.67 7.62 13.87
CA ALA A 196 10.92 8.39 15.10
C ALA A 196 12.33 8.13 15.63
N GLN A 197 12.74 6.86 15.69
CA GLN A 197 14.07 6.46 16.14
C GLN A 197 15.17 7.08 15.25
N SER A 198 15.02 7.01 13.93
CA SER A 198 15.97 7.62 12.99
C SER A 198 16.07 9.15 13.13
N ILE A 199 14.95 9.82 13.42
CA ILE A 199 14.95 11.27 13.70
C ILE A 199 15.65 11.56 15.02
N HIS A 200 15.38 10.77 16.07
CA HIS A 200 16.06 10.87 17.37
C HIS A 200 17.57 10.76 17.23
N GLU A 201 18.06 9.73 16.56
CA GLU A 201 19.50 9.49 16.34
C GLU A 201 20.18 10.62 15.58
N ARG A 202 19.51 11.17 14.58
CA ARG A 202 20.08 12.25 13.74
C ARG A 202 20.02 13.63 14.42
N THR A 203 18.97 13.92 15.21
CA THR A 203 18.70 15.28 15.70
C THR A 203 18.91 15.46 17.20
N GLY A 204 19.00 14.38 17.97
CA GLY A 204 19.04 14.39 19.44
C GLY A 204 17.71 14.74 20.12
N LYS A 205 16.62 14.94 19.37
CA LYS A 205 15.29 15.20 19.94
C LYS A 205 14.76 13.95 20.64
N SER A 206 14.06 14.11 21.77
CA SER A 206 13.39 12.97 22.42
C SER A 206 12.27 12.40 21.57
N LEU A 207 11.97 11.11 21.71
CA LEU A 207 10.87 10.44 21.01
C LEU A 207 9.53 11.12 21.31
N ASP A 208 9.29 11.54 22.54
CA ASP A 208 8.09 12.28 22.95
C ASP A 208 7.97 13.60 22.19
N SER A 209 9.06 14.39 22.12
CA SER A 209 9.05 15.65 21.36
C SER A 209 8.79 15.45 19.87
N ILE A 210 9.26 14.33 19.28
CA ILE A 210 9.00 13.99 17.90
C ILE A 210 7.52 13.62 17.73
N HIS A 211 6.98 12.82 18.62
CA HIS A 211 5.57 12.43 18.61
C HIS A 211 4.65 13.65 18.78
N ASP A 212 4.91 14.52 19.76
CA ASP A 212 4.15 15.74 19.97
C ASP A 212 4.19 16.65 18.76
N GLY A 213 5.35 16.75 18.09
CA GLY A 213 5.50 17.48 16.83
C GLY A 213 4.67 16.91 15.68
N TRP A 214 4.42 15.61 15.67
CA TRP A 214 3.48 15.01 14.70
C TRP A 214 2.04 15.27 15.09
N MET A 215 1.67 15.08 16.36
CA MET A 215 0.30 15.25 16.84
C MET A 215 -0.18 16.69 16.72
N SER A 216 0.70 17.67 16.90
CA SER A 216 0.36 19.08 16.70
C SER A 216 -0.09 19.44 15.27
N GLN A 217 0.18 18.54 14.29
CA GLN A 217 -0.24 18.70 12.90
C GLN A 217 -1.53 17.96 12.55
N VAL A 218 -2.06 17.14 13.46
CA VAL A 218 -3.19 16.21 13.19
C VAL A 218 -4.41 16.66 14.00
N PRO A 219 -5.44 17.24 13.35
CA PRO A 219 -6.64 17.75 14.04
C PRO A 219 -7.37 16.74 14.92
N ILE A 220 -7.31 15.44 14.62
CA ILE A 220 -7.90 14.41 15.49
C ILE A 220 -7.05 14.04 16.71
N GLU A 221 -5.88 14.67 16.88
CA GLU A 221 -4.97 14.58 18.04
C GLU A 221 -4.53 13.15 18.41
N ARG A 222 -4.47 12.24 17.45
CA ARG A 222 -3.98 10.88 17.61
C ARG A 222 -3.36 10.33 16.33
N LEU A 223 -2.59 9.25 16.46
CA LEU A 223 -2.17 8.45 15.31
C LEU A 223 -3.39 7.79 14.64
N ILE A 224 -3.27 7.55 13.35
CA ILE A 224 -4.26 6.80 12.59
C ILE A 224 -4.09 5.31 12.88
N ASP A 225 -5.17 4.63 13.25
CA ASP A 225 -5.14 3.17 13.35
C ASP A 225 -4.97 2.57 11.94
N PRO A 226 -4.06 1.60 11.73
CA PRO A 226 -3.94 0.88 10.46
C PRO A 226 -5.26 0.34 9.91
N LEU A 227 -6.21 -0.04 10.78
CA LEU A 227 -7.53 -0.50 10.39
C LEU A 227 -8.39 0.60 9.75
N GLU A 228 -8.20 1.87 10.11
CA GLU A 228 -8.93 2.99 9.48
C GLU A 228 -8.49 3.14 8.01
N THR A 229 -7.18 3.08 7.76
CA THR A 229 -6.64 3.07 6.39
C THR A 229 -7.08 1.83 5.62
N ALA A 230 -7.03 0.66 6.24
CA ALA A 230 -7.45 -0.62 5.65
C ALA A 230 -8.95 -0.63 5.28
N SER A 231 -9.79 0.03 6.06
CA SER A 231 -11.23 0.15 5.79
C SER A 231 -11.51 0.96 4.52
N VAL A 232 -10.78 2.05 4.29
CA VAL A 232 -10.85 2.82 3.04
C VAL A 232 -10.36 2.00 1.86
N ILE A 233 -9.26 1.24 2.01
CA ILE A 233 -8.74 0.36 0.98
C ILE A 233 -9.78 -0.72 0.62
N ALA A 234 -10.41 -1.35 1.59
CA ALA A 234 -11.45 -2.36 1.36
C ALA A 234 -12.68 -1.77 0.68
N PHE A 235 -13.10 -0.56 1.05
CA PHE A 235 -14.18 0.15 0.37
C PHE A 235 -13.83 0.41 -1.11
N LEU A 236 -12.64 0.96 -1.40
CA LEU A 236 -12.17 1.22 -2.76
C LEU A 236 -12.02 -0.08 -3.58
N SER A 237 -11.80 -1.20 -2.90
CA SER A 237 -11.72 -2.53 -3.51
C SER A 237 -13.07 -3.17 -3.77
N SER A 238 -14.17 -2.59 -3.30
CA SER A 238 -15.52 -3.15 -3.42
C SER A 238 -16.21 -2.72 -4.73
N PRO A 239 -17.30 -3.41 -5.13
CA PRO A 239 -18.15 -2.97 -6.24
C PRO A 239 -18.74 -1.57 -6.03
N ALA A 240 -19.02 -1.16 -4.78
CA ALA A 240 -19.59 0.14 -4.44
C ALA A 240 -18.71 1.33 -4.84
N ALA A 241 -17.40 1.12 -4.97
CA ALA A 241 -16.44 2.14 -5.40
C ALA A 241 -16.17 2.16 -6.92
N GLY A 242 -16.99 1.50 -7.72
CA GLY A 242 -16.76 1.35 -9.16
C GLY A 242 -16.63 2.65 -9.96
N ALA A 243 -17.24 3.74 -9.50
CA ALA A 243 -17.12 5.06 -10.10
C ALA A 243 -15.92 5.89 -9.59
N ILE A 244 -15.19 5.41 -8.59
CA ILE A 244 -14.02 6.10 -8.03
C ILE A 244 -12.78 5.62 -8.78
N ARG A 245 -12.17 6.50 -9.61
CA ARG A 245 -11.07 6.14 -10.48
C ARG A 245 -10.08 7.29 -10.66
N GLY A 246 -8.80 7.01 -10.46
CA GLY A 246 -7.71 7.95 -10.65
C GLY A 246 -7.66 9.08 -9.62
N VAL A 247 -8.09 8.82 -8.39
CA VAL A 247 -8.08 9.78 -7.28
C VAL A 247 -7.07 9.42 -6.22
N SER A 248 -6.71 10.42 -5.40
CA SER A 248 -5.83 10.28 -4.24
C SER A 248 -6.61 10.67 -2.99
N ILE A 249 -6.90 9.69 -2.13
CA ILE A 249 -7.76 9.84 -0.95
C ILE A 249 -6.90 9.85 0.30
N PRO A 250 -6.86 10.95 1.07
CA PRO A 250 -6.15 11.01 2.33
C PRO A 250 -6.91 10.27 3.44
N VAL A 251 -6.15 9.58 4.29
CA VAL A 251 -6.58 9.01 5.56
C VAL A 251 -5.57 9.48 6.61
N ASP A 252 -5.72 10.73 7.07
CA ASP A 252 -4.67 11.48 7.75
C ASP A 252 -5.12 12.28 8.97
N GLY A 253 -6.38 12.10 9.38
CA GLY A 253 -6.94 12.81 10.54
C GLY A 253 -7.06 14.32 10.35
N GLY A 254 -7.12 14.79 9.10
CA GLY A 254 -7.21 16.21 8.75
C GLY A 254 -5.87 16.93 8.69
N ARG A 255 -4.75 16.19 8.62
CA ARG A 255 -3.39 16.77 8.59
C ARG A 255 -3.14 17.65 7.36
N LEU A 256 -3.58 17.19 6.18
CA LEU A 256 -3.45 17.99 4.96
C LEU A 256 -4.29 19.26 5.04
N ARG A 257 -3.71 20.38 4.60
CA ARG A 257 -4.37 21.70 4.54
C ARG A 257 -4.95 22.01 3.17
N SER A 258 -4.55 21.25 2.14
CA SER A 258 -5.08 21.35 0.78
C SER A 258 -6.40 20.60 0.63
N ILE A 259 -7.29 21.14 -0.21
CA ILE A 259 -8.55 20.51 -0.63
C ILE A 259 -8.38 19.68 -1.89
#